data_d7323cc5351ebb111533dec103a38939
#
_entry.id   d7323cc5351ebb111533dec103a38939
#
_cell.length_a   1.000
_cell.length_b   1.000
_cell.length_c   1.000
_cell.angle_alpha   90.00
_cell.angle_beta   90.00
_cell.angle_gamma   90.00
#
_symmetry.space_group_name_H-M   'P 1'
#
loop_
_entity.id
_entity.type
_entity.pdbx_description
1 polymer ?
#
loop_
_entity_poly.entity_id
_entity_poly.type
_entity_poly.pdbx_seq_one_letter_code
_entity_poly.pdbx_strand_id
1 'polypeptide(L)'
;MSVRTVSGDVSAEVVYVNYGLIEDYAQLDSLGVSVKGKIVIARYGRSYRGIKAREAERHGAVALLMYSDPQDDGYVRGDVYPEGPMRPPAGVQRGSIFNGTGDPSTPGWPSVEGARRLADGDMPGVARIPVLGIGYGNAAELLRDIRGTAIPQAWQGGLPFRYHVGPGPVTARVMVRDDRATRGIKPIWNTVGIVQGSEYPDEIVLIGAHRDSWNAGAVDNISG
;
A
#
# COMPACT_ATOMS: atom_id res chain seq x y z
N MET A 1 -10.32 4.15 -8.80
CA MET A 1 -9.05 3.42 -8.99
C MET A 1 -9.01 2.26 -8.00
N SER A 2 -8.96 1.05 -8.46
CA SER A 2 -8.96 -0.13 -7.59
C SER A 2 -7.58 -0.30 -6.97
N VAL A 3 -7.49 -0.31 -5.63
CA VAL A 3 -6.34 -0.92 -4.95
C VAL A 3 -6.29 -2.36 -5.44
N ARG A 4 -5.34 -2.69 -6.32
CA ARG A 4 -5.26 -4.06 -6.84
C ARG A 4 -4.57 -4.95 -5.82
N THR A 5 -5.38 -5.53 -4.96
CA THR A 5 -5.03 -6.64 -4.09
C THR A 5 -5.79 -7.88 -4.55
N VAL A 6 -5.30 -9.05 -4.24
CA VAL A 6 -6.02 -10.29 -4.51
C VAL A 6 -7.00 -10.62 -3.38
N SER A 7 -8.05 -11.39 -3.70
CA SER A 7 -8.87 -12.01 -2.67
C SER A 7 -8.05 -13.00 -1.87
N GLY A 8 -8.30 -13.05 -0.58
CA GLY A 8 -7.64 -14.00 0.31
C GLY A 8 -8.28 -13.98 1.70
N ASP A 9 -8.10 -15.07 2.42
CA ASP A 9 -8.51 -15.22 3.81
C ASP A 9 -7.39 -16.01 4.51
N VAL A 10 -6.54 -15.30 5.23
CA VAL A 10 -5.34 -15.85 5.82
C VAL A 10 -5.25 -15.49 7.29
N SER A 11 -4.81 -16.44 8.12
CA SER A 11 -4.55 -16.25 9.55
C SER A 11 -3.11 -16.65 9.84
N ALA A 12 -2.34 -15.75 10.43
CA ALA A 12 -0.95 -16.03 10.79
C ALA A 12 -0.45 -15.08 11.89
N GLU A 13 0.72 -15.38 12.45
CA GLU A 13 1.42 -14.46 13.34
C GLU A 13 1.82 -13.19 12.61
N VAL A 14 1.88 -12.08 13.36
CA VAL A 14 2.22 -10.75 12.83
C VAL A 14 3.69 -10.42 13.10
N VAL A 15 4.38 -9.92 12.08
CA VAL A 15 5.77 -9.42 12.15
C VAL A 15 5.81 -7.97 11.73
N TYR A 16 6.42 -7.11 12.52
CA TYR A 16 6.67 -5.72 12.19
C TYR A 16 7.91 -5.57 11.31
N VAL A 17 7.76 -4.89 10.18
CA VAL A 17 8.80 -4.80 9.14
C VAL A 17 9.18 -3.35 8.81
N ASN A 18 9.11 -2.44 9.78
CA ASN A 18 9.42 -1.03 9.62
C ASN A 18 8.66 -0.41 8.43
N TYR A 19 9.34 0.12 7.40
CA TYR A 19 8.73 0.60 6.17
C TYR A 19 8.54 -0.49 5.09
N GLY A 20 9.02 -1.72 5.34
CA GLY A 20 8.93 -2.84 4.39
C GLY A 20 9.71 -2.62 3.11
N LEU A 21 10.88 -2.02 3.21
CA LEU A 21 11.84 -1.79 2.12
C LEU A 21 12.82 -2.95 2.02
N ILE A 22 13.61 -2.98 0.95
CA ILE A 22 14.62 -4.02 0.72
C ILE A 22 15.59 -4.10 1.89
N GLU A 23 16.08 -2.94 2.36
CA GLU A 23 16.98 -2.84 3.49
C GLU A 23 16.35 -3.26 4.82
N ASP A 24 15.05 -3.09 4.99
CA ASP A 24 14.34 -3.54 6.19
C ASP A 24 14.30 -5.08 6.24
N TYR A 25 14.06 -5.74 5.12
CA TYR A 25 14.12 -7.21 5.05
C TYR A 25 15.53 -7.75 5.24
N ALA A 26 16.55 -7.10 4.67
CA ALA A 26 17.94 -7.45 4.93
C ALA A 26 18.31 -7.33 6.43
N GLN A 27 17.76 -6.31 7.12
CA GLN A 27 17.90 -6.15 8.55
C GLN A 27 17.19 -7.26 9.34
N LEU A 28 15.98 -7.68 8.90
CA LEU A 28 15.28 -8.83 9.51
C LEU A 28 16.08 -10.12 9.38
N ASP A 29 16.67 -10.36 8.21
CA ASP A 29 17.54 -11.51 7.99
C ASP A 29 18.74 -11.51 8.94
N SER A 30 19.36 -10.35 9.15
CA SER A 30 20.48 -10.19 10.10
C SER A 30 20.07 -10.42 11.56
N LEU A 31 18.80 -10.19 11.90
CA LEU A 31 18.21 -10.46 13.21
C LEU A 31 17.71 -11.92 13.35
N GLY A 32 17.83 -12.73 12.30
CA GLY A 32 17.34 -14.11 12.28
C GLY A 32 15.81 -14.21 12.26
N VAL A 33 15.11 -13.17 11.81
CA VAL A 33 13.63 -13.13 11.78
C VAL A 33 13.12 -13.37 10.37
N SER A 34 12.41 -14.48 10.18
CA SER A 34 11.75 -14.81 8.91
C SER A 34 10.30 -14.37 8.90
N VAL A 35 9.87 -13.77 7.79
CA VAL A 35 8.48 -13.39 7.53
C VAL A 35 7.73 -14.44 6.70
N LYS A 36 8.39 -15.52 6.32
CA LYS A 36 7.77 -16.58 5.51
C LYS A 36 6.58 -17.19 6.24
N GLY A 37 5.42 -17.18 5.57
CA GLY A 37 4.16 -17.66 6.13
C GLY A 37 3.55 -16.75 7.21
N LYS A 38 4.06 -15.53 7.37
CA LYS A 38 3.57 -14.57 8.37
C LYS A 38 2.77 -13.44 7.70
N ILE A 39 1.96 -12.74 8.48
CA ILE A 39 1.39 -11.46 8.11
C ILE A 39 2.41 -10.39 8.51
N VAL A 40 2.78 -9.52 7.57
CA VAL A 40 3.66 -8.39 7.90
C VAL A 40 2.86 -7.11 8.10
N ILE A 41 3.31 -6.26 9.04
CA ILE A 41 2.77 -4.93 9.25
C ILE A 41 3.86 -3.89 9.00
N ALA A 42 3.59 -2.95 8.09
CA ALA A 42 4.54 -1.94 7.64
C ALA A 42 3.99 -0.51 7.77
N ARG A 43 4.87 0.44 8.03
CA ARG A 43 4.56 1.87 7.97
C ARG A 43 4.44 2.36 6.53
N TYR A 44 3.55 3.32 6.27
CA TYR A 44 3.62 4.15 5.08
C TYR A 44 4.86 5.07 5.13
N GLY A 45 5.25 5.57 3.97
CA GLY A 45 6.39 6.48 3.84
C GLY A 45 7.64 5.81 3.25
N ARG A 46 8.61 6.63 2.90
CA ARG A 46 9.94 6.32 2.38
C ARG A 46 9.99 5.61 1.02
N SER A 47 8.87 5.10 0.53
CA SER A 47 8.81 4.41 -0.75
C SER A 47 7.37 4.34 -1.26
N TYR A 48 7.22 4.07 -2.54
CA TYR A 48 5.94 3.72 -3.12
C TYR A 48 5.37 2.47 -2.46
N ARG A 49 4.08 2.50 -2.11
CA ARG A 49 3.42 1.43 -1.36
C ARG A 49 3.41 0.07 -2.05
N GLY A 50 3.44 0.05 -3.38
CA GLY A 50 3.56 -1.18 -4.17
C GLY A 50 4.89 -1.91 -3.95
N ILE A 51 5.97 -1.18 -3.68
CA ILE A 51 7.26 -1.77 -3.33
C ILE A 51 7.13 -2.62 -2.06
N LYS A 52 6.44 -2.09 -1.04
CA LYS A 52 6.21 -2.81 0.22
C LYS A 52 5.45 -4.12 0.01
N ALA A 53 4.43 -4.11 -0.86
CA ALA A 53 3.67 -5.30 -1.21
C ALA A 53 4.53 -6.33 -1.97
N ARG A 54 5.34 -5.86 -2.93
CA ARG A 54 6.28 -6.69 -3.68
C ARG A 54 7.32 -7.35 -2.78
N GLU A 55 7.93 -6.58 -1.88
CA GLU A 55 8.98 -7.12 -1.00
C GLU A 55 8.39 -8.09 0.04
N ALA A 56 7.20 -7.80 0.59
CA ALA A 56 6.49 -8.73 1.46
C ALA A 56 6.25 -10.08 0.76
N GLU A 57 5.74 -10.05 -0.47
CA GLU A 57 5.51 -11.25 -1.28
C GLU A 57 6.82 -11.99 -1.59
N ARG A 58 7.88 -11.28 -2.00
CA ARG A 58 9.20 -11.87 -2.30
C ARG A 58 9.82 -12.60 -1.12
N HIS A 59 9.60 -12.13 0.10
CA HIS A 59 10.09 -12.75 1.33
C HIS A 59 9.12 -13.78 1.90
N GLY A 60 8.04 -14.11 1.15
CA GLY A 60 7.10 -15.18 1.49
C GLY A 60 6.07 -14.84 2.56
N ALA A 61 5.83 -13.56 2.83
CA ALA A 61 4.69 -13.16 3.65
C ALA A 61 3.37 -13.56 2.98
N VAL A 62 2.34 -13.86 3.79
CA VAL A 62 1.03 -14.28 3.30
C VAL A 62 0.00 -13.16 3.24
N ALA A 63 0.27 -12.04 3.90
CA ALA A 63 -0.49 -10.79 3.77
C ALA A 63 0.35 -9.60 4.24
N LEU A 64 -0.05 -8.39 3.82
CA LEU A 64 0.54 -7.12 4.26
C LEU A 64 -0.54 -6.21 4.83
N LEU A 65 -0.31 -5.73 6.04
CA LEU A 65 -1.02 -4.61 6.64
C LEU A 65 -0.16 -3.35 6.53
N MET A 66 -0.76 -2.22 6.13
CA MET A 66 -0.06 -0.93 6.06
C MET A 66 -0.78 0.11 6.91
N TYR A 67 -0.04 0.91 7.65
CA TYR A 67 -0.58 2.01 8.45
C TYR A 67 0.29 3.27 8.38
N SER A 68 -0.31 4.44 8.56
CA SER A 68 0.44 5.68 8.76
C SER A 68 0.83 5.77 10.24
N ASP A 69 2.12 5.68 10.53
CA ASP A 69 2.61 5.80 11.90
C ASP A 69 2.49 7.26 12.38
N PRO A 70 2.07 7.53 13.63
CA PRO A 70 1.99 8.89 14.16
C PRO A 70 3.29 9.68 14.12
N GLN A 71 4.44 9.01 14.07
CA GLN A 71 5.74 9.63 13.87
C GLN A 71 5.87 10.32 12.51
N ASP A 72 5.19 9.77 11.49
CA ASP A 72 5.28 10.24 10.10
C ASP A 72 4.06 11.09 9.70
N ASP A 73 2.85 10.71 10.18
CA ASP A 73 1.58 11.32 9.79
C ASP A 73 0.55 11.11 10.92
N GLY A 74 0.63 11.89 11.97
CA GLY A 74 -0.26 11.83 13.14
C GLY A 74 0.16 12.79 14.23
N TYR A 75 -0.30 12.58 15.45
CA TYR A 75 -0.20 13.49 16.59
C TYR A 75 1.24 13.87 17.01
N VAL A 76 2.25 13.13 16.57
CA VAL A 76 3.66 13.51 16.80
C VAL A 76 4.06 14.71 15.92
N ARG A 77 3.36 14.92 14.81
CA ARG A 77 3.64 15.98 13.82
C ARG A 77 2.79 17.23 14.03
N GLY A 78 1.74 17.14 14.82
CA GLY A 78 0.82 18.24 15.09
C GLY A 78 -0.59 17.77 15.39
N ASP A 79 -1.52 18.71 15.48
CA ASP A 79 -2.91 18.44 15.78
C ASP A 79 -3.54 17.57 14.67
N VAL A 80 -4.32 16.57 15.09
CA VAL A 80 -5.01 15.66 14.18
C VAL A 80 -6.40 16.21 13.82
N TYR A 81 -6.91 15.77 12.68
CA TYR A 81 -8.27 16.14 12.26
C TYR A 81 -9.31 15.75 13.34
N PRO A 82 -10.30 16.63 13.65
CA PRO A 82 -10.65 17.87 12.95
C PRO A 82 -9.89 19.13 13.41
N GLU A 83 -9.12 19.12 14.49
CA GLU A 83 -8.44 20.28 15.06
C GLU A 83 -7.25 20.73 14.20
N GLY A 84 -6.61 19.80 13.48
CA GLY A 84 -5.47 20.04 12.61
C GLY A 84 -5.40 19.12 11.39
N PRO A 85 -4.34 19.24 10.60
CA PRO A 85 -4.23 18.54 9.33
C PRO A 85 -3.74 17.09 9.44
N MET A 86 -3.22 16.68 10.61
CA MET A 86 -2.61 15.37 10.74
C MET A 86 -3.66 14.26 10.82
N ARG A 87 -3.25 13.06 10.49
CA ARG A 87 -4.13 11.89 10.41
C ARG A 87 -4.63 11.46 11.79
N PRO A 88 -5.95 11.28 11.97
CA PRO A 88 -6.51 10.77 13.20
C PRO A 88 -6.34 9.24 13.32
N PRO A 89 -6.54 8.64 14.51
CA PRO A 89 -6.32 7.20 14.75
C PRO A 89 -7.07 6.26 13.80
N ALA A 90 -8.27 6.62 13.40
CA ALA A 90 -9.10 5.85 12.47
C ALA A 90 -8.79 6.16 10.99
N GLY A 91 -7.95 7.15 10.70
CA GLY A 91 -7.62 7.58 9.35
C GLY A 91 -6.79 6.55 8.62
N VAL A 92 -7.28 6.09 7.46
CA VAL A 92 -6.62 5.10 6.62
C VAL A 92 -6.10 5.74 5.35
N GLN A 93 -4.80 5.66 5.12
CA GLN A 93 -4.23 6.03 3.82
C GLN A 93 -4.57 4.93 2.79
N ARG A 94 -5.07 5.36 1.63
CA ARG A 94 -5.39 4.47 0.52
C ARG A 94 -4.57 4.85 -0.71
N GLY A 95 -4.44 3.91 -1.64
CA GLY A 95 -3.75 4.13 -2.90
C GLY A 95 -3.46 2.82 -3.61
N SER A 96 -3.06 2.91 -4.88
CA SER A 96 -2.67 1.74 -5.65
C SER A 96 -1.40 1.10 -5.10
N ILE A 97 -1.37 -0.23 -5.10
CA ILE A 97 -0.18 -1.04 -4.80
C ILE A 97 0.38 -1.71 -6.06
N PHE A 98 -0.13 -1.36 -7.21
CA PHE A 98 0.28 -1.90 -8.50
C PHE A 98 1.68 -1.40 -8.89
N ASN A 99 2.59 -2.32 -9.16
CA ASN A 99 3.96 -2.03 -9.58
C ASN A 99 4.07 -2.06 -11.11
N GLY A 100 3.46 -1.08 -11.76
CA GLY A 100 3.45 -0.97 -13.22
C GLY A 100 2.70 0.27 -13.67
N THR A 101 2.52 0.39 -14.97
CA THR A 101 1.80 1.48 -15.62
C THR A 101 0.62 0.95 -16.41
N GLY A 102 -0.42 1.75 -16.57
CA GLY A 102 -1.62 1.39 -17.33
C GLY A 102 -2.48 0.32 -16.69
N ASP A 103 -3.18 -0.43 -17.51
CA ASP A 103 -4.01 -1.56 -17.08
C ASP A 103 -3.18 -2.85 -17.09
N PRO A 104 -2.93 -3.52 -15.96
CA PRO A 104 -2.13 -4.74 -15.91
C PRO A 104 -2.76 -5.91 -16.66
N SER A 105 -4.04 -5.87 -16.98
CA SER A 105 -4.67 -6.88 -17.84
C SER A 105 -4.35 -6.72 -19.32
N THR A 106 -3.82 -5.55 -19.72
CA THR A 106 -3.42 -5.24 -21.10
C THR A 106 -2.01 -4.64 -21.16
N PRO A 107 -0.97 -5.33 -20.63
CA PRO A 107 0.39 -4.78 -20.54
C PRO A 107 0.98 -4.56 -21.93
N GLY A 108 1.25 -3.31 -22.27
CA GLY A 108 1.85 -2.92 -23.56
C GLY A 108 0.89 -2.73 -24.72
N TRP A 109 -0.44 -2.82 -24.50
CA TRP A 109 -1.44 -2.51 -25.52
C TRP A 109 -2.65 -1.76 -24.92
N PRO A 110 -3.43 -1.07 -25.75
CA PRO A 110 -4.57 -0.27 -25.28
C PRO A 110 -5.64 -1.11 -24.58
N SER A 111 -6.15 -0.60 -23.46
CA SER A 111 -7.27 -1.19 -22.71
C SER A 111 -8.61 -0.67 -23.26
N VAL A 112 -8.91 -1.01 -24.49
CA VAL A 112 -10.16 -0.66 -25.18
C VAL A 112 -11.21 -1.77 -25.05
N GLU A 113 -12.43 -1.50 -25.51
CA GLU A 113 -13.48 -2.51 -25.62
C GLU A 113 -13.02 -3.66 -26.55
N GLY A 114 -13.28 -4.91 -26.14
CA GLY A 114 -12.87 -6.09 -26.87
C GLY A 114 -11.37 -6.42 -26.84
N ALA A 115 -10.54 -5.65 -26.15
CA ALA A 115 -9.12 -5.95 -26.02
C ALA A 115 -8.89 -7.31 -25.35
N ARG A 116 -7.91 -8.06 -25.85
CA ARG A 116 -7.42 -9.25 -25.17
C ARG A 116 -6.90 -8.86 -23.77
N ARG A 117 -7.29 -9.62 -22.76
CA ARG A 117 -6.89 -9.38 -21.37
C ARG A 117 -6.21 -10.59 -20.77
N LEU A 118 -5.20 -10.34 -19.95
CA LEU A 118 -4.57 -11.37 -19.15
C LEU A 118 -5.48 -11.84 -18.03
N ALA A 119 -5.37 -13.09 -17.65
CA ALA A 119 -6.00 -13.62 -16.44
C ALA A 119 -5.39 -13.00 -15.17
N ASP A 120 -6.11 -13.03 -14.06
CA ASP A 120 -5.68 -12.39 -12.81
C ASP A 120 -4.30 -12.86 -12.31
N GLY A 121 -3.98 -14.14 -12.47
CA GLY A 121 -2.68 -14.69 -12.07
C GLY A 121 -1.50 -14.31 -12.98
N ASP A 122 -1.77 -13.84 -14.20
CA ASP A 122 -0.76 -13.54 -15.22
C ASP A 122 -0.44 -12.04 -15.32
N MET A 123 -1.15 -11.19 -14.57
CA MET A 123 -0.98 -9.75 -14.60
C MET A 123 0.35 -9.34 -13.95
N PRO A 124 1.28 -8.72 -14.70
CA PRO A 124 2.55 -8.28 -14.14
C PRO A 124 2.35 -7.14 -13.15
N GLY A 125 3.18 -7.07 -12.11
CA GLY A 125 3.18 -5.98 -11.13
C GLY A 125 2.02 -5.97 -10.15
N VAL A 126 1.08 -6.91 -10.24
CA VAL A 126 -0.02 -7.09 -9.27
C VAL A 126 0.47 -7.97 -8.12
N ALA A 127 0.34 -7.50 -6.89
CA ALA A 127 0.65 -8.30 -5.71
C ALA A 127 -0.27 -9.52 -5.60
N ARG A 128 0.30 -10.68 -5.27
CA ARG A 128 -0.41 -11.97 -5.16
C ARG A 128 -0.82 -12.32 -3.73
N ILE A 129 -0.53 -11.45 -2.79
CA ILE A 129 -0.94 -11.57 -1.38
C ILE A 129 -1.98 -10.49 -1.05
N PRO A 130 -2.92 -10.74 -0.11
CA PRO A 130 -3.83 -9.72 0.38
C PRO A 130 -3.08 -8.54 1.01
N VAL A 131 -3.48 -7.32 0.65
CA VAL A 131 -2.91 -6.08 1.17
C VAL A 131 -4.05 -5.19 1.68
N LEU A 132 -3.93 -4.73 2.92
CA LEU A 132 -4.95 -3.91 3.57
C LEU A 132 -4.32 -2.71 4.29
N GLY A 133 -4.84 -1.51 4.04
CA GLY A 133 -4.54 -0.33 4.83
C GLY A 133 -5.41 -0.30 6.10
N ILE A 134 -4.82 0.06 7.23
CA ILE A 134 -5.50 0.21 8.52
C ILE A 134 -5.11 1.55 9.16
N GLY A 135 -5.94 2.06 10.06
CA GLY A 135 -5.60 3.23 10.88
C GLY A 135 -4.56 2.87 11.96
N TYR A 136 -3.80 3.87 12.42
CA TYR A 136 -2.81 3.60 13.47
C TYR A 136 -3.44 3.19 14.82
N GLY A 137 -4.70 3.54 15.06
CA GLY A 137 -5.45 3.02 16.21
C GLY A 137 -5.55 1.49 16.18
N ASN A 138 -5.93 0.92 15.02
CA ASN A 138 -5.97 -0.54 14.85
C ASN A 138 -4.57 -1.16 14.84
N ALA A 139 -3.59 -0.48 14.21
CA ALA A 139 -2.19 -0.93 14.23
C ALA A 139 -1.65 -1.00 15.66
N ALA A 140 -2.02 -0.05 16.53
CA ALA A 140 -1.62 -0.03 17.94
C ALA A 140 -2.09 -1.28 18.71
N GLU A 141 -3.29 -1.79 18.42
CA GLU A 141 -3.79 -3.02 19.05
C GLU A 141 -2.93 -4.24 18.72
N LEU A 142 -2.43 -4.31 17.48
CA LEU A 142 -1.52 -5.39 17.06
C LEU A 142 -0.11 -5.17 17.60
N LEU A 143 0.46 -3.97 17.39
CA LEU A 143 1.87 -3.68 17.67
C LEU A 143 2.19 -3.69 19.16
N ARG A 144 1.24 -3.30 20.02
CA ARG A 144 1.42 -3.25 21.49
C ARG A 144 1.81 -4.60 22.07
N ASP A 145 1.27 -5.66 21.52
CA ASP A 145 1.41 -7.01 22.08
C ASP A 145 2.40 -7.89 21.31
N ILE A 146 2.96 -7.40 20.20
CA ILE A 146 4.11 -8.06 19.55
C ILE A 146 5.27 -8.09 20.54
N ARG A 147 5.91 -9.26 20.62
CA ARG A 147 7.09 -9.52 21.46
C ARG A 147 8.21 -10.06 20.56
N GLY A 148 9.10 -10.84 21.14
CA GLY A 148 10.23 -11.43 20.43
C GLY A 148 11.38 -10.46 20.25
N THR A 149 12.01 -10.49 19.08
CA THR A 149 13.21 -9.71 18.79
C THR A 149 12.98 -8.21 18.94
N ALA A 150 13.88 -7.53 19.65
CA ALA A 150 13.85 -6.09 19.80
C ALA A 150 14.11 -5.40 18.43
N ILE A 151 13.42 -4.29 18.20
CA ILE A 151 13.69 -3.48 17.01
C ILE A 151 15.04 -2.77 17.07
N PRO A 152 15.68 -2.49 15.93
CA PRO A 152 16.65 -1.41 15.84
C PRO A 152 16.05 -0.08 16.31
N GLN A 153 16.83 0.75 17.00
CA GLN A 153 16.33 2.02 17.55
C GLN A 153 15.66 2.91 16.48
N ALA A 154 16.20 2.92 15.26
CA ALA A 154 15.68 3.70 14.14
C ALA A 154 14.31 3.22 13.63
N TRP A 155 13.84 2.04 14.07
CA TRP A 155 12.54 1.49 13.67
C TRP A 155 11.41 1.87 14.62
N GLN A 156 11.72 2.52 15.74
CA GLN A 156 10.70 2.99 16.67
C GLN A 156 9.79 4.01 15.97
N GLY A 157 8.48 3.81 16.07
CA GLY A 157 7.47 4.77 15.64
C GLY A 157 6.96 5.64 16.77
N GLY A 158 5.87 6.35 16.50
CA GLY A 158 5.27 7.34 17.40
C GLY A 158 4.18 6.81 18.34
N LEU A 159 3.82 5.52 18.29
CA LEU A 159 2.87 4.97 19.24
C LEU A 159 3.47 4.90 20.65
N PRO A 160 2.67 5.06 21.73
CA PRO A 160 3.17 5.27 23.09
C PRO A 160 3.60 3.98 23.79
N PHE A 161 4.33 3.12 23.08
CA PHE A 161 4.94 1.90 23.60
C PHE A 161 6.14 1.49 22.76
N ARG A 162 6.96 0.60 23.30
CA ARG A 162 8.12 0.07 22.58
C ARG A 162 7.68 -0.95 21.53
N TYR A 163 8.15 -0.80 20.30
CA TYR A 163 7.90 -1.77 19.25
C TYR A 163 8.84 -2.97 19.37
N HIS A 164 8.37 -4.10 18.86
CA HIS A 164 9.16 -5.30 18.68
C HIS A 164 8.95 -5.83 17.26
N VAL A 165 9.90 -6.58 16.76
CA VAL A 165 9.80 -7.20 15.45
C VAL A 165 8.80 -8.34 15.44
N GLY A 166 8.79 -9.17 16.48
CA GLY A 166 8.07 -10.45 16.51
C GLY A 166 8.97 -11.60 16.03
N PRO A 167 8.40 -12.72 15.59
CA PRO A 167 6.99 -13.09 15.71
C PRO A 167 6.54 -13.35 17.14
N GLY A 168 5.23 -13.40 17.32
CA GLY A 168 4.54 -13.82 18.53
C GLY A 168 4.36 -12.77 19.63
N PRO A 169 3.34 -12.93 20.49
CA PRO A 169 2.26 -13.92 20.41
C PRO A 169 1.06 -13.47 19.54
N VAL A 170 1.19 -12.34 18.83
CA VAL A 170 0.07 -11.72 18.10
C VAL A 170 -0.20 -12.46 16.80
N THR A 171 -1.46 -12.85 16.62
CA THR A 171 -1.99 -13.37 15.36
C THR A 171 -3.05 -12.43 14.80
N ALA A 172 -3.18 -12.39 13.48
CA ALA A 172 -4.25 -11.67 12.80
C ALA A 172 -4.89 -12.56 11.74
N ARG A 173 -6.15 -12.26 11.42
CA ARG A 173 -6.82 -12.78 10.23
C ARG A 173 -7.05 -11.64 9.26
N VAL A 174 -6.53 -11.78 8.05
CA VAL A 174 -6.73 -10.81 6.96
C VAL A 174 -7.64 -11.44 5.93
N MET A 175 -8.83 -10.87 5.76
CA MET A 175 -9.79 -11.30 4.74
C MET A 175 -10.06 -10.14 3.78
N VAL A 176 -9.73 -10.36 2.52
CA VAL A 176 -10.01 -9.44 1.42
C VAL A 176 -10.87 -10.15 0.38
N ARG A 177 -11.94 -9.51 -0.03
CA ARG A 177 -12.80 -9.98 -1.12
C ARG A 177 -12.76 -8.99 -2.26
N ASP A 178 -12.36 -9.45 -3.41
CA ASP A 178 -12.40 -8.69 -4.65
C ASP A 178 -13.75 -8.91 -5.34
N ASP A 179 -14.43 -7.84 -5.70
CA ASP A 179 -15.73 -7.87 -6.35
C ASP A 179 -15.66 -7.58 -7.86
N ARG A 180 -14.47 -7.57 -8.46
CA ARG A 180 -14.29 -7.29 -9.90
C ARG A 180 -15.11 -8.21 -10.79
N ALA A 181 -15.21 -9.49 -10.42
CA ALA A 181 -16.01 -10.46 -11.17
C ALA A 181 -17.49 -10.08 -11.26
N THR A 182 -18.03 -9.45 -10.22
CA THR A 182 -19.44 -9.01 -10.15
C THR A 182 -19.67 -7.60 -10.66
N ARG A 183 -18.67 -6.70 -10.51
CA ARG A 183 -18.78 -5.32 -10.98
C ARG A 183 -18.38 -5.13 -12.43
N GLY A 184 -17.66 -6.07 -13.00
CA GLY A 184 -17.19 -6.05 -14.38
C GLY A 184 -16.18 -4.93 -14.67
N ILE A 185 -15.82 -4.84 -15.94
CA ILE A 185 -14.99 -3.77 -16.48
C ILE A 185 -15.85 -2.51 -16.63
N LYS A 186 -15.31 -1.36 -16.19
CA LYS A 186 -15.97 -0.07 -16.31
C LYS A 186 -15.11 0.86 -17.17
N PRO A 187 -15.74 1.73 -18.00
CA PRO A 187 -15.01 2.73 -18.72
C PRO A 187 -14.43 3.77 -17.76
N ILE A 188 -13.24 4.23 -18.08
CA ILE A 188 -12.61 5.42 -17.50
C ILE A 188 -12.28 6.39 -18.62
N TRP A 189 -12.24 7.68 -18.32
CA TRP A 189 -12.03 8.72 -19.31
C TRP A 189 -10.82 9.56 -18.94
N ASN A 190 -9.95 9.81 -19.94
CA ASN A 190 -8.91 10.80 -19.86
C ASN A 190 -9.34 12.01 -20.75
N THR A 191 -9.28 13.20 -20.19
CA THR A 191 -9.46 14.43 -20.98
C THR A 191 -8.11 14.83 -21.53
N VAL A 192 -8.00 14.96 -22.85
CA VAL A 192 -6.77 15.34 -23.53
C VAL A 192 -7.01 16.66 -24.28
N GLY A 193 -6.20 17.67 -23.99
CA GLY A 193 -6.12 18.91 -24.76
C GLY A 193 -4.79 18.96 -25.52
N ILE A 194 -4.81 19.37 -26.76
CA ILE A 194 -3.61 19.52 -27.60
C ILE A 194 -3.51 20.95 -28.05
N VAL A 195 -2.34 21.56 -27.85
CA VAL A 195 -1.96 22.84 -28.43
C VAL A 195 -0.77 22.59 -29.33
N GLN A 196 -0.95 22.82 -30.64
CA GLN A 196 0.11 22.61 -31.64
C GLN A 196 1.22 23.66 -31.47
N GLY A 197 2.45 23.19 -31.39
CA GLY A 197 3.63 24.07 -31.41
C GLY A 197 3.84 24.75 -32.77
N SER A 198 4.28 26.01 -32.77
CA SER A 198 4.54 26.77 -33.99
C SER A 198 5.98 26.66 -34.49
N GLU A 199 6.94 26.43 -33.58
CA GLU A 199 8.37 26.36 -33.93
C GLU A 199 8.88 24.92 -34.03
N TYR A 200 8.44 24.06 -33.13
CA TYR A 200 8.86 22.63 -33.04
C TYR A 200 7.63 21.73 -32.98
N PRO A 201 6.87 21.60 -34.09
CA PRO A 201 5.58 20.89 -34.07
C PRO A 201 5.69 19.37 -33.78
N ASP A 202 6.88 18.80 -33.97
CA ASP A 202 7.15 17.38 -33.71
C ASP A 202 7.65 17.09 -32.29
N GLU A 203 7.90 18.15 -31.49
CA GLU A 203 8.28 18.02 -30.10
C GLU A 203 7.05 18.04 -29.18
N ILE A 204 7.03 17.19 -28.16
CA ILE A 204 5.91 17.08 -27.24
C ILE A 204 6.33 17.55 -25.85
N VAL A 205 5.63 18.54 -25.31
CA VAL A 205 5.63 18.86 -23.88
C VAL A 205 4.36 18.28 -23.29
N LEU A 206 4.51 17.25 -22.44
CA LEU A 206 3.39 16.57 -21.81
C LEU A 206 3.21 17.05 -20.37
N ILE A 207 2.01 17.54 -20.05
CA ILE A 207 1.56 17.86 -18.70
C ILE A 207 0.38 16.97 -18.41
N GLY A 208 0.41 16.26 -17.28
CA GLY A 208 -0.66 15.35 -16.90
C GLY A 208 -0.90 15.37 -15.39
N ALA A 209 -2.18 15.34 -15.01
CA ALA A 209 -2.62 15.20 -13.63
C ALA A 209 -3.90 14.35 -13.59
N HIS A 210 -4.10 13.62 -12.49
CA HIS A 210 -5.38 12.95 -12.27
C HIS A 210 -6.44 13.96 -11.82
N ARG A 211 -7.69 13.75 -12.17
CA ARG A 211 -8.82 14.61 -11.80
C ARG A 211 -9.86 13.92 -10.92
N ASP A 212 -9.59 12.70 -10.57
CA ASP A 212 -10.41 11.94 -9.62
C ASP A 212 -9.86 12.09 -8.20
N SER A 213 -10.69 11.81 -7.22
CA SER A 213 -10.31 11.78 -5.81
C SER A 213 -10.90 10.55 -5.12
N TRP A 214 -10.35 10.24 -3.96
CA TRP A 214 -10.95 9.26 -3.06
C TRP A 214 -12.21 9.85 -2.41
N ASN A 215 -13.20 9.02 -2.17
CA ASN A 215 -14.39 9.37 -1.40
C ASN A 215 -14.32 8.83 0.04
N ALA A 216 -15.40 9.00 0.81
CA ALA A 216 -15.52 8.53 2.19
C ALA A 216 -14.39 9.05 3.12
N GLY A 217 -14.12 10.35 3.07
CA GLY A 217 -13.17 11.03 3.95
C GLY A 217 -11.69 10.92 3.55
N ALA A 218 -11.39 10.27 2.43
CA ALA A 218 -10.05 10.31 1.85
C ALA A 218 -10.07 11.29 0.67
N VAL A 219 -9.50 12.45 0.85
CA VAL A 219 -9.51 13.55 -0.12
C VAL A 219 -8.14 13.66 -0.78
N ASP A 220 -8.13 13.69 -2.11
CA ASP A 220 -6.93 13.92 -2.91
C ASP A 220 -7.31 14.59 -4.24
N ASN A 221 -8.12 15.65 -4.13
CA ASN A 221 -8.61 16.41 -5.29
C ASN A 221 -7.82 17.70 -5.55
N ILE A 222 -6.79 17.95 -4.75
CA ILE A 222 -5.92 19.14 -4.89
C ILE A 222 -4.63 18.80 -5.64
N SER A 223 -4.18 17.56 -5.57
CA SER A 223 -2.97 17.10 -6.25
C SER A 223 -3.23 16.67 -7.70
N GLY A 224 -4.49 16.57 -8.11
CA GLY A 224 -4.92 16.24 -9.48
C GLY A 224 -5.17 17.45 -10.37
#